data_9a8b0c1369c9cf342c0d739191f77c95
#
_entry.id   9a8b0c1369c9cf342c0d739191f77c95
#
_cell.length_a   1.000
_cell.length_b   1.000
_cell.length_c   1.000
_cell.angle_alpha   90.00
_cell.angle_beta   90.00
_cell.angle_gamma   90.00
#
_symmetry.space_group_name_H-M   'P 1'
#
loop_
_entity.id
_entity.type
_entity.pdbx_description
1 polymer ?
#
loop_
_entity_poly.entity_id
_entity_poly.type
_entity_poly.pdbx_seq_one_letter_code
_entity_poly.pdbx_strand_id
1 'polypeptide(L)'
;RTFEAVQYYLLQASSRLAQEQGACPAYGDTFYAQGIMPIDSYKKDINKFCAQELLLDWDALRQQIKDHGLRNSTLTALMPCETSSQITNSTNGIEPPRGYVSVKASKDGILKQVVPEFKRLRNSYELLWSIPSNEGYLQLVGIMQKFVDQSISANTNYDPARFDNEKVPMKLLLKDLLTAYKYGVKT
;
A
#
# COMPACT_ATOMS: atom_id res chain seq x y z
N ARG A 1 -6.88 -8.80 5.59
CA ARG A 1 -8.15 -8.36 6.24
C ARG A 1 -8.26 -6.83 6.30
N THR A 2 -7.29 -6.11 6.87
CA THR A 2 -7.38 -4.65 7.06
C THR A 2 -7.60 -3.91 5.73
N PHE A 3 -6.80 -4.18 4.70
CA PHE A 3 -6.95 -3.53 3.39
C PHE A 3 -8.24 -3.91 2.67
N GLU A 4 -8.71 -5.13 2.83
CA GLU A 4 -10.02 -5.56 2.35
C GLU A 4 -11.13 -4.69 2.95
N ALA A 5 -11.15 -4.55 4.28
CA ALA A 5 -12.15 -3.76 4.99
C ALA A 5 -12.09 -2.27 4.60
N VAL A 6 -10.89 -1.70 4.55
CA VAL A 6 -10.71 -0.29 4.16
C VAL A 6 -11.30 -0.03 2.77
N GLN A 7 -10.92 -0.80 1.76
CA GLN A 7 -11.41 -0.60 0.39
C GLN A 7 -12.92 -0.84 0.29
N TYR A 8 -13.40 -1.91 0.91
CA TYR A 8 -14.83 -2.24 0.91
C TYR A 8 -15.69 -1.11 1.47
N TYR A 9 -15.37 -0.64 2.67
CA TYR A 9 -16.18 0.41 3.32
C TYR A 9 -16.02 1.77 2.67
N LEU A 10 -14.88 2.10 2.08
CA LEU A 10 -14.72 3.31 1.29
C LEU A 10 -15.59 3.29 0.01
N LEU A 11 -15.60 2.16 -0.70
CA LEU A 11 -16.49 1.98 -1.86
C LEU A 11 -17.95 2.05 -1.46
N GLN A 12 -18.34 1.38 -0.38
CA GLN A 12 -19.71 1.42 0.14
C GLN A 12 -20.14 2.85 0.52
N ALA A 13 -19.27 3.59 1.21
CA ALA A 13 -19.55 4.98 1.57
C ALA A 13 -19.65 5.89 0.34
N SER A 14 -18.76 5.72 -0.64
CA SER A 14 -18.80 6.48 -1.89
C SER A 14 -20.07 6.19 -2.71
N SER A 15 -20.55 4.95 -2.70
CA SER A 15 -21.79 4.58 -3.35
C SER A 15 -23.03 5.15 -2.63
N ARG A 16 -23.03 5.17 -1.29
CA ARG A 16 -24.09 5.85 -0.53
C ARG A 16 -24.14 7.35 -0.81
N LEU A 17 -22.98 8.00 -0.86
CA LEU A 17 -22.90 9.41 -1.25
C LEU A 17 -23.39 9.64 -2.70
N ALA A 18 -23.12 8.71 -3.61
CA ALA A 18 -23.63 8.79 -4.98
C ALA A 18 -25.15 8.65 -5.03
N GLN A 19 -25.74 7.84 -4.17
CA GLN A 19 -27.20 7.72 -4.05
C GLN A 19 -27.86 9.04 -3.60
N GLU A 20 -27.18 9.79 -2.71
CA GLU A 20 -27.70 11.07 -2.19
C GLU A 20 -27.41 12.25 -3.12
N GLN A 21 -26.25 12.29 -3.77
CA GLN A 21 -25.71 13.47 -4.47
C GLN A 21 -25.46 13.24 -5.97
N GLY A 22 -25.77 12.05 -6.47
CA GLY A 22 -25.41 11.61 -7.81
C GLY A 22 -23.98 11.08 -7.91
N ALA A 23 -23.75 10.22 -8.89
CA ALA A 23 -22.42 9.71 -9.20
C ALA A 23 -21.49 10.85 -9.69
N CYS A 24 -20.16 10.65 -9.56
CA CYS A 24 -19.22 11.63 -10.10
C CYS A 24 -19.33 11.69 -11.64
N PRO A 25 -19.07 12.85 -12.28
CA PRO A 25 -19.18 13.00 -13.74
C PRO A 25 -18.32 12.00 -14.52
N ALA A 26 -17.15 11.63 -13.99
CA ALA A 26 -16.23 10.68 -14.63
C ALA A 26 -16.54 9.20 -14.29
N TYR A 27 -17.62 8.90 -13.59
CA TYR A 27 -17.94 7.51 -13.19
C TYR A 27 -18.02 6.56 -14.40
N GLY A 28 -18.66 7.00 -15.48
CA GLY A 28 -18.82 6.20 -16.69
C GLY A 28 -17.51 5.73 -17.35
N ASP A 29 -16.43 6.47 -17.12
CA ASP A 29 -15.10 6.15 -17.68
C ASP A 29 -14.25 5.26 -16.75
N THR A 30 -14.79 4.89 -15.58
CA THR A 30 -14.08 4.08 -14.58
C THR A 30 -14.26 2.58 -14.81
N PHE A 31 -13.33 1.78 -14.31
CA PHE A 31 -13.49 0.33 -14.24
C PHE A 31 -14.69 -0.08 -13.37
N TYR A 32 -15.05 0.72 -12.38
CA TYR A 32 -16.21 0.48 -11.53
C TYR A 32 -17.52 0.50 -12.31
N ALA A 33 -17.66 1.38 -13.30
CA ALA A 33 -18.82 1.40 -14.20
C ALA A 33 -18.93 0.13 -15.05
N GLN A 34 -17.79 -0.53 -15.32
CA GLN A 34 -17.73 -1.82 -15.99
C GLN A 34 -17.92 -3.00 -15.03
N GLY A 35 -18.13 -2.74 -13.74
CA GLY A 35 -18.25 -3.76 -12.70
C GLY A 35 -16.91 -4.39 -12.28
N ILE A 36 -15.78 -3.79 -12.65
CA ILE A 36 -14.44 -4.28 -12.33
C ILE A 36 -13.93 -3.56 -11.08
N MET A 37 -13.61 -4.32 -10.05
CA MET A 37 -13.04 -3.84 -8.78
C MET A 37 -11.56 -4.19 -8.65
N PRO A 38 -10.81 -3.59 -7.73
CA PRO A 38 -9.41 -3.95 -7.50
C PRO A 38 -9.20 -5.45 -7.26
N ILE A 39 -10.13 -6.11 -6.56
CA ILE A 39 -10.13 -7.55 -6.28
C ILE A 39 -10.25 -8.43 -7.54
N ASP A 40 -10.66 -7.87 -8.67
CA ASP A 40 -10.80 -8.59 -9.95
C ASP A 40 -9.53 -8.47 -10.80
N SER A 41 -8.83 -7.33 -10.73
CA SER A 41 -7.78 -6.92 -11.67
C SER A 41 -6.34 -7.10 -11.16
N TYR A 42 -6.13 -7.62 -9.96
CA TYR A 42 -4.78 -7.83 -9.41
C TYR A 42 -4.05 -9.02 -10.05
N LYS A 43 -2.73 -9.08 -9.92
CA LYS A 43 -1.90 -10.21 -10.39
C LYS A 43 -2.11 -11.43 -9.51
N LYS A 44 -2.66 -12.50 -10.08
CA LYS A 44 -3.04 -13.74 -9.35
C LYS A 44 -1.84 -14.52 -8.79
N ASP A 45 -0.62 -14.29 -9.29
CA ASP A 45 0.62 -14.88 -8.75
C ASP A 45 0.82 -14.61 -7.24
N ILE A 46 0.26 -13.50 -6.74
CA ILE A 46 0.36 -13.16 -5.31
C ILE A 46 -0.46 -14.09 -4.40
N ASN A 47 -1.44 -14.80 -4.94
CA ASN A 47 -2.29 -15.71 -4.16
C ASN A 47 -1.53 -16.87 -3.54
N LYS A 48 -0.37 -17.26 -4.09
CA LYS A 48 0.48 -18.28 -3.46
C LYS A 48 0.99 -17.89 -2.06
N PHE A 49 1.00 -16.59 -1.73
CA PHE A 49 1.38 -16.08 -0.40
C PHE A 49 0.18 -15.73 0.46
N CYS A 50 -0.95 -15.41 -0.15
CA CYS A 50 -2.17 -15.02 0.56
C CYS A 50 -3.40 -15.37 -0.29
N ALA A 51 -3.81 -16.64 -0.23
CA ALA A 51 -5.00 -17.16 -0.92
C ALA A 51 -6.25 -17.14 -0.02
N GLN A 52 -6.30 -16.25 0.99
CA GLN A 52 -7.45 -16.17 1.88
C GLN A 52 -8.69 -15.71 1.12
N GLU A 53 -9.81 -16.35 1.39
CA GLU A 53 -11.12 -15.91 0.91
C GLU A 53 -11.46 -14.50 1.41
N LEU A 54 -12.21 -13.79 0.61
CA LEU A 54 -12.77 -12.49 0.97
C LEU A 54 -13.80 -12.68 2.07
N LEU A 55 -13.81 -11.80 3.09
CA LEU A 55 -14.72 -11.88 4.22
C LEU A 55 -16.01 -11.10 4.03
N LEU A 56 -15.96 -10.07 3.20
CA LEU A 56 -17.05 -9.13 3.01
C LEU A 56 -17.82 -9.47 1.75
N ASP A 57 -19.08 -9.07 1.71
CA ASP A 57 -19.99 -9.34 0.59
C ASP A 57 -19.73 -8.41 -0.59
N TRP A 58 -18.70 -8.74 -1.37
CA TRP A 58 -18.31 -7.96 -2.54
C TRP A 58 -19.35 -8.01 -3.67
N ASP A 59 -20.17 -9.05 -3.74
CA ASP A 59 -21.21 -9.15 -4.76
C ASP A 59 -22.36 -8.20 -4.47
N ALA A 60 -22.81 -8.10 -3.22
CA ALA A 60 -23.77 -7.09 -2.80
C ALA A 60 -23.24 -5.66 -3.02
N LEU A 61 -21.97 -5.40 -2.71
CA LEU A 61 -21.35 -4.11 -2.95
C LEU A 61 -21.26 -3.78 -4.46
N ARG A 62 -20.92 -4.76 -5.29
CA ARG A 62 -20.88 -4.62 -6.75
C ARG A 62 -22.26 -4.23 -7.30
N GLN A 63 -23.30 -4.89 -6.80
CA GLN A 63 -24.67 -4.54 -7.20
C GLN A 63 -25.04 -3.12 -6.76
N GLN A 64 -24.75 -2.74 -5.52
CA GLN A 64 -24.97 -1.38 -5.02
C GLN A 64 -24.27 -0.31 -5.90
N ILE A 65 -23.01 -0.56 -6.28
CA ILE A 65 -22.25 0.36 -7.15
C ILE A 65 -22.85 0.41 -8.55
N LYS A 66 -23.33 -0.70 -9.07
CA LYS A 66 -24.02 -0.75 -10.38
C LYS A 66 -25.31 0.06 -10.39
N ASP A 67 -26.06 0.03 -9.29
CA ASP A 67 -27.35 0.70 -9.18
C ASP A 67 -27.21 2.21 -8.95
N HIS A 68 -26.22 2.65 -8.19
CA HIS A 68 -26.07 4.05 -7.74
C HIS A 68 -24.81 4.76 -8.24
N GLY A 69 -23.84 4.01 -8.76
CA GLY A 69 -22.52 4.54 -9.10
C GLY A 69 -21.64 4.83 -7.88
N LEU A 70 -20.61 5.61 -8.09
CA LEU A 70 -19.69 6.11 -7.07
C LEU A 70 -19.61 7.63 -7.10
N ARG A 71 -19.52 8.26 -5.93
CA ARG A 71 -19.29 9.70 -5.81
C ARG A 71 -17.85 10.09 -6.15
N ASN A 72 -16.92 9.14 -6.05
CA ASN A 72 -15.50 9.30 -6.31
C ASN A 72 -15.05 8.37 -7.45
N SER A 73 -14.29 8.87 -8.40
CA SER A 73 -13.75 8.05 -9.51
C SER A 73 -12.66 7.08 -9.06
N THR A 74 -11.91 7.46 -8.03
CA THR A 74 -10.90 6.64 -7.34
C THR A 74 -10.92 6.97 -5.85
N LEU A 75 -10.50 6.04 -5.00
CA LEU A 75 -10.62 6.18 -3.54
C LEU A 75 -9.30 5.98 -2.80
N THR A 76 -8.43 5.08 -3.28
CA THR A 76 -7.25 4.70 -2.52
C THR A 76 -5.97 4.77 -3.34
N ALA A 77 -4.97 5.40 -2.73
CA ALA A 77 -3.56 5.35 -3.13
C ALA A 77 -2.72 5.39 -1.86
N LEU A 78 -1.59 4.71 -1.85
CA LEU A 78 -0.64 4.80 -0.75
C LEU A 78 0.60 5.56 -1.23
N MET A 79 0.71 6.80 -0.79
CA MET A 79 1.82 7.70 -1.13
C MET A 79 2.78 7.86 0.07
N PRO A 80 3.97 8.42 -0.12
CA PRO A 80 4.80 8.90 0.98
C PRO A 80 4.08 10.00 1.77
N CYS A 81 3.99 9.82 3.10
CA CYS A 81 3.26 10.71 4.00
C CYS A 81 4.23 11.56 4.84
N GLU A 82 4.98 12.43 4.18
CA GLU A 82 6.12 13.18 4.75
C GLU A 82 5.79 13.93 6.05
N THR A 83 4.67 14.63 6.10
CA THR A 83 4.27 15.47 7.23
C THR A 83 3.26 14.78 8.13
N SER A 84 2.21 14.18 7.57
CA SER A 84 1.16 13.54 8.36
C SER A 84 1.65 12.33 9.16
N SER A 85 2.66 11.61 8.66
CA SER A 85 3.31 10.52 9.41
C SER A 85 3.95 10.97 10.71
N GLN A 86 4.39 12.23 10.81
CA GLN A 86 4.97 12.78 12.04
C GLN A 86 3.91 13.02 13.12
N ILE A 87 2.73 13.46 12.72
CA ILE A 87 1.61 13.68 13.65
C ILE A 87 1.14 12.35 14.24
N THR A 88 1.10 11.30 13.41
CA THR A 88 0.66 9.96 13.84
C THR A 88 1.79 9.10 14.40
N ASN A 89 3.03 9.62 14.44
CA ASN A 89 4.22 8.88 14.85
C ASN A 89 4.40 7.56 14.10
N SER A 90 4.21 7.59 12.78
CA SER A 90 4.34 6.44 11.88
C SER A 90 5.48 6.63 10.88
N THR A 91 5.81 5.59 10.13
CA THR A 91 6.75 5.67 9.01
C THR A 91 6.17 6.47 7.85
N ASN A 92 7.04 7.03 7.02
CA ASN A 92 6.66 7.83 5.85
C ASN A 92 5.87 7.04 4.80
N GLY A 93 6.17 5.76 4.64
CA GLY A 93 5.49 4.83 3.74
C GLY A 93 5.22 3.50 4.43
N ILE A 94 4.97 2.46 3.65
CA ILE A 94 4.79 1.10 4.17
C ILE A 94 6.12 0.40 4.47
N GLU A 95 7.23 1.09 4.34
CA GLU A 95 8.54 0.52 4.68
C GLU A 95 8.72 0.40 6.20
N PRO A 96 9.53 -0.57 6.65
CA PRO A 96 9.99 -0.64 8.02
C PRO A 96 10.78 0.61 8.43
N PRO A 97 10.81 0.96 9.72
CA PRO A 97 11.58 2.10 10.17
C PRO A 97 13.09 1.89 9.90
N ARG A 98 13.77 2.96 9.49
CA ARG A 98 15.22 2.92 9.23
C ARG A 98 16.05 2.80 10.50
N GLY A 99 15.50 3.23 11.62
CA GLY A 99 16.12 3.21 12.93
C GLY A 99 15.08 3.45 14.02
N TYR A 100 15.43 3.22 15.25
CA TYR A 100 14.54 3.46 16.39
C TYR A 100 14.23 4.95 16.61
N VAL A 101 15.11 5.82 16.15
CA VAL A 101 14.95 7.27 16.20
C VAL A 101 15.20 7.83 14.81
N SER A 102 14.27 8.56 14.28
CA SER A 102 14.43 9.34 13.06
C SER A 102 14.55 10.83 13.39
N VAL A 103 15.38 11.51 12.62
CA VAL A 103 15.59 12.96 12.78
C VAL A 103 15.24 13.61 11.46
N LYS A 104 14.29 14.53 11.49
CA LYS A 104 13.91 15.33 10.33
C LYS A 104 14.26 16.80 10.60
N ALA A 105 15.11 17.35 9.76
CA ALA A 105 15.42 18.77 9.78
C ALA A 105 14.47 19.51 8.83
N SER A 106 13.89 20.61 9.30
CA SER A 106 13.09 21.53 8.51
C SER A 106 13.58 22.95 8.79
N LYS A 107 13.07 23.93 8.02
CA LYS A 107 13.35 25.35 8.28
C LYS A 107 12.88 25.81 9.66
N ASP A 108 11.90 25.14 10.23
CA ASP A 108 11.29 25.45 11.53
C ASP A 108 11.96 24.75 12.71
N GLY A 109 13.00 23.93 12.45
CA GLY A 109 13.76 23.22 13.47
C GLY A 109 13.99 21.74 13.19
N ILE A 110 14.51 21.05 14.20
CA ILE A 110 14.80 19.63 14.19
C ILE A 110 13.73 18.87 14.94
N LEU A 111 13.01 17.98 14.26
CA LEU A 111 12.06 17.06 14.87
C LEU A 111 12.72 15.69 15.04
N LYS A 112 12.70 15.20 16.28
CA LYS A 112 13.10 13.84 16.62
C LYS A 112 11.87 12.99 16.85
N GLN A 113 11.78 11.87 16.16
CA GLN A 113 10.67 10.93 16.25
C GLN A 113 11.19 9.56 16.67
N VAL A 114 10.62 9.00 17.72
CA VAL A 114 10.95 7.67 18.22
C VAL A 114 9.88 6.70 17.76
N VAL A 115 10.25 5.48 17.33
CA VAL A 115 9.27 4.46 16.93
C VAL A 115 8.22 4.24 18.02
N PRO A 116 6.95 3.98 17.64
CA PRO A 116 5.87 3.76 18.60
C PRO A 116 6.19 2.65 19.60
N GLU A 117 5.76 2.84 20.85
CA GLU A 117 5.91 1.83 21.90
C GLU A 117 7.35 1.34 22.11
N PHE A 118 8.35 2.19 21.87
CA PHE A 118 9.78 1.80 21.88
C PHE A 118 10.18 1.00 23.13
N LYS A 119 9.74 1.42 24.32
CA LYS A 119 10.09 0.73 25.56
C LYS A 119 9.58 -0.70 25.60
N ARG A 120 8.40 -0.95 25.02
CA ARG A 120 7.71 -2.25 25.05
C ARG A 120 8.08 -3.12 23.86
N LEU A 121 8.19 -2.52 22.65
CA LEU A 121 8.29 -3.24 21.38
C LEU A 121 9.69 -3.19 20.75
N ARG A 122 10.68 -2.61 21.41
CA ARG A 122 12.03 -2.46 20.87
C ARG A 122 12.58 -3.75 20.22
N ASN A 123 12.41 -4.88 20.89
CA ASN A 123 12.95 -6.15 20.41
C ASN A 123 12.08 -6.84 19.35
N SER A 124 10.90 -6.27 19.05
CA SER A 124 9.97 -6.76 18.01
C SER A 124 10.04 -5.94 16.73
N TYR A 125 10.79 -4.85 16.72
CA TYR A 125 11.00 -4.07 15.50
C TYR A 125 12.01 -4.73 14.59
N GLU A 126 11.67 -4.88 13.33
CA GLU A 126 12.60 -5.16 12.25
C GLU A 126 12.94 -3.85 11.54
N LEU A 127 14.21 -3.48 11.55
CA LEU A 127 14.66 -2.24 10.91
C LEU A 127 14.93 -2.48 9.42
N LEU A 128 14.70 -1.46 8.60
CA LEU A 128 14.84 -1.53 7.15
C LEU A 128 16.18 -2.13 6.72
N TRP A 129 17.28 -1.68 7.32
CA TRP A 129 18.63 -2.14 6.99
C TRP A 129 18.99 -3.52 7.54
N SER A 130 18.13 -4.09 8.41
CA SER A 130 18.30 -5.46 8.90
C SER A 130 17.66 -6.49 7.98
N ILE A 131 16.76 -6.08 7.09
CA ILE A 131 16.06 -6.96 6.17
C ILE A 131 17.03 -7.52 5.12
N PRO A 132 17.09 -8.85 4.93
CA PRO A 132 18.08 -9.47 4.05
C PRO A 132 17.76 -9.30 2.55
N SER A 133 16.49 -9.09 2.18
CA SER A 133 16.06 -8.90 0.79
C SER A 133 14.75 -8.12 0.70
N ASN A 134 14.48 -7.50 -0.44
CA ASN A 134 13.22 -6.81 -0.69
C ASN A 134 12.04 -7.77 -0.97
N GLU A 135 12.26 -9.06 -1.10
CA GLU A 135 11.24 -10.00 -1.59
C GLU A 135 10.01 -10.05 -0.69
N GLY A 136 10.18 -10.17 0.62
CA GLY A 136 9.05 -10.18 1.57
C GLY A 136 8.27 -8.87 1.58
N TYR A 137 8.97 -7.74 1.45
CA TYR A 137 8.35 -6.44 1.32
C TYR A 137 7.52 -6.32 0.03
N LEU A 138 8.07 -6.74 -1.12
CA LEU A 138 7.36 -6.74 -2.41
C LEU A 138 6.14 -7.67 -2.40
N GLN A 139 6.23 -8.81 -1.73
CA GLN A 139 5.09 -9.70 -1.51
C GLN A 139 3.98 -9.01 -0.70
N LEU A 140 4.35 -8.34 0.38
CA LEU A 140 3.40 -7.60 1.22
C LEU A 140 2.71 -6.48 0.43
N VAL A 141 3.47 -5.69 -0.33
CA VAL A 141 2.92 -4.64 -1.21
C VAL A 141 1.97 -5.22 -2.24
N GLY A 142 2.33 -6.33 -2.88
CA GLY A 142 1.47 -7.03 -3.84
C GLY A 142 0.16 -7.54 -3.22
N ILE A 143 0.21 -8.02 -1.97
CA ILE A 143 -1.00 -8.42 -1.23
C ILE A 143 -1.90 -7.21 -0.95
N MET A 144 -1.34 -6.09 -0.52
CA MET A 144 -2.10 -4.85 -0.29
C MET A 144 -2.69 -4.30 -1.59
N GLN A 145 -1.95 -4.38 -2.71
CA GLN A 145 -2.38 -3.89 -4.02
C GLN A 145 -3.66 -4.57 -4.53
N LYS A 146 -4.02 -5.75 -4.03
CA LYS A 146 -5.31 -6.40 -4.31
C LYS A 146 -6.51 -5.51 -3.94
N PHE A 147 -6.32 -4.59 -3.00
CA PHE A 147 -7.36 -3.78 -2.40
C PHE A 147 -7.16 -2.27 -2.61
N VAL A 148 -6.19 -1.87 -3.42
CA VAL A 148 -5.90 -0.45 -3.71
C VAL A 148 -6.19 -0.18 -5.16
N ASP A 149 -7.06 0.78 -5.45
CA ASP A 149 -7.51 1.04 -6.81
C ASP A 149 -6.45 1.77 -7.66
N GLN A 150 -5.72 2.68 -7.09
CA GLN A 150 -4.59 3.33 -7.77
C GLN A 150 -3.30 2.55 -7.52
N SER A 151 -2.28 3.19 -6.97
CA SER A 151 -0.99 2.54 -6.73
C SER A 151 -0.50 2.72 -5.30
N ILE A 152 0.45 1.86 -4.95
CA ILE A 152 1.21 1.93 -3.71
C ILE A 152 2.63 2.31 -4.09
N SER A 153 3.11 3.46 -3.58
CA SER A 153 4.51 3.83 -3.71
C SER A 153 5.37 2.85 -2.92
N ALA A 154 6.24 2.15 -3.61
CA ALA A 154 7.12 1.14 -3.03
C ALA A 154 8.57 1.42 -3.40
N ASN A 155 9.47 1.30 -2.43
CA ASN A 155 10.90 1.47 -2.64
C ASN A 155 11.63 0.15 -2.38
N THR A 156 12.53 -0.21 -3.27
CA THR A 156 13.52 -1.26 -3.00
C THR A 156 14.75 -0.62 -2.36
N ASN A 157 15.24 -1.22 -1.30
CA ASN A 157 16.32 -0.68 -0.50
C ASN A 157 17.52 -1.63 -0.53
N TYR A 158 18.71 -1.07 -0.70
CA TYR A 158 19.96 -1.82 -0.78
C TYR A 158 21.02 -1.15 0.09
N ASP A 159 21.63 -1.91 0.96
CA ASP A 159 22.79 -1.48 1.74
C ASP A 159 24.07 -1.90 1.02
N PRO A 160 24.84 -0.97 0.42
CA PRO A 160 26.06 -1.30 -0.30
C PRO A 160 27.10 -2.06 0.55
N ALA A 161 27.15 -1.78 1.86
CA ALA A 161 28.10 -2.44 2.76
C ALA A 161 27.91 -3.96 2.87
N ARG A 162 26.80 -4.51 2.36
CA ARG A 162 26.55 -5.95 2.31
C ARG A 162 27.06 -6.65 1.05
N PHE A 163 27.67 -5.90 0.14
CA PHE A 163 28.13 -6.42 -1.15
C PHE A 163 29.65 -6.20 -1.33
N ASP A 164 30.27 -7.07 -2.10
CA ASP A 164 31.68 -6.98 -2.42
C ASP A 164 31.99 -5.62 -3.08
N ASN A 165 33.02 -4.97 -2.59
CA ASN A 165 33.44 -3.63 -3.04
C ASN A 165 32.32 -2.58 -2.95
N GLU A 166 31.36 -2.74 -2.05
CA GLU A 166 30.20 -1.84 -1.87
C GLU A 166 29.39 -1.63 -3.16
N LYS A 167 29.35 -2.63 -4.04
CA LYS A 167 28.65 -2.57 -5.33
C LYS A 167 27.44 -3.50 -5.33
N VAL A 168 26.25 -2.91 -5.42
CA VAL A 168 25.01 -3.66 -5.56
C VAL A 168 24.96 -4.35 -6.93
N PRO A 169 24.84 -5.69 -7.00
CA PRO A 169 24.78 -6.39 -8.29
C PRO A 169 23.56 -6.02 -9.10
N MET A 170 23.73 -5.66 -10.38
CA MET A 170 22.62 -5.35 -11.30
C MET A 170 21.60 -6.49 -11.38
N LYS A 171 22.04 -7.75 -11.29
CA LYS A 171 21.17 -8.92 -11.27
C LYS A 171 20.14 -8.87 -10.13
N LEU A 172 20.51 -8.33 -8.97
CA LEU A 172 19.60 -8.18 -7.82
C LEU A 172 18.54 -7.12 -8.11
N LEU A 173 18.94 -5.97 -8.64
CA LEU A 173 18.02 -4.90 -9.05
C LEU A 173 16.98 -5.40 -10.07
N LEU A 174 17.45 -6.11 -11.09
CA LEU A 174 16.56 -6.69 -12.11
C LEU A 174 15.64 -7.77 -11.52
N LYS A 175 16.15 -8.63 -10.63
CA LYS A 175 15.33 -9.62 -9.93
C LYS A 175 14.20 -8.95 -9.17
N ASP A 176 14.48 -7.91 -8.39
CA ASP A 176 13.49 -7.23 -7.57
C ASP A 176 12.47 -6.49 -8.43
N LEU A 177 12.90 -5.84 -9.53
CA LEU A 177 12.00 -5.21 -10.50
C LEU A 177 11.03 -6.22 -11.14
N LEU A 178 11.55 -7.35 -11.61
CA LEU A 178 10.72 -8.41 -12.20
C LEU A 178 9.78 -9.04 -11.17
N THR A 179 10.22 -9.17 -9.92
CA THR A 179 9.42 -9.65 -8.80
C THR A 179 8.27 -8.68 -8.49
N ALA A 180 8.57 -7.38 -8.43
CA ALA A 180 7.57 -6.33 -8.25
C ALA A 180 6.49 -6.37 -9.35
N TYR A 181 6.92 -6.43 -10.61
CA TYR A 181 6.02 -6.56 -11.76
C TYR A 181 5.16 -7.82 -11.69
N LYS A 182 5.77 -8.97 -11.36
CA LYS A 182 5.07 -10.26 -11.23
C LYS A 182 3.96 -10.22 -10.17
N TYR A 183 4.19 -9.54 -9.06
CA TYR A 183 3.23 -9.44 -7.95
C TYR A 183 2.27 -8.25 -8.07
N GLY A 184 2.36 -7.50 -9.16
CA GLY A 184 1.41 -6.42 -9.46
C GLY A 184 1.66 -5.13 -8.69
N VAL A 185 2.88 -4.92 -8.20
CA VAL A 185 3.31 -3.62 -7.68
C VAL A 185 3.36 -2.65 -8.86
N LYS A 186 2.67 -1.51 -8.74
CA LYS A 186 2.47 -0.59 -9.87
C LYS A 186 3.49 0.55 -9.91
N THR A 187 3.98 0.99 -8.75
CA THR A 187 4.96 2.11 -8.66
C THR A 187 5.96 1.87 -7.54
#